data_22fad2c7c35db6ff53a3eba6ae81634b
#
_entry.id   22fad2c7c35db6ff53a3eba6ae81634b
#
_cell.length_a   1.000
_cell.length_b   1.000
_cell.length_c   1.000
_cell.angle_alpha   90.00
_cell.angle_beta   90.00
_cell.angle_gamma   90.00
#
_symmetry.space_group_name_H-M   'P 1'
#
loop_
_entity.id
_entity.type
_entity.pdbx_description
1 polymer ?
#
loop_
_entity_poly.entity_id
_entity_poly.type
_entity_poly.pdbx_seq_one_letter_code
_entity_poly.pdbx_strand_id
1 'polypeptide(L)'
;MVRVIAFDVFGTVVDWHGTIARHVDGLKLGVGGSEFASAWRAGYAPAMDKVRRGELGWTRIDDLHRMILDEILDRFGLSMDEPARRELNLIWHRLDPWPDSVEGLWKLKSAFTICTLSNGNIGLLTDMAKHAGLPWDCVLSAEVFRHYKPDPQTYLGVCDVFGIEPDQMLMAAAHKSDLQAARACGCRTAYIERPFEFGTTPEALARKDLTPEADFDYHARDIRDLAAQLLKTP
;
A
#
# COMPACT_ATOMS: atom_id res chain seq x y z
N MET A 1 18.38 -6.58 -16.28
CA MET A 1 17.35 -5.68 -16.87
C MET A 1 16.03 -5.94 -16.16
N VAL A 2 15.30 -4.89 -15.72
CA VAL A 2 13.99 -5.02 -15.07
C VAL A 2 12.97 -5.64 -16.02
N ARG A 3 12.20 -6.62 -15.57
CA ARG A 3 11.12 -7.29 -16.31
C ARG A 3 9.76 -7.09 -15.64
N VAL A 4 9.74 -7.09 -14.31
CA VAL A 4 8.53 -6.95 -13.50
C VAL A 4 8.70 -5.78 -12.55
N ILE A 5 7.68 -4.94 -12.44
CA ILE A 5 7.61 -3.90 -11.41
C ILE A 5 6.50 -4.28 -10.43
N ALA A 6 6.88 -4.56 -9.19
CA ALA A 6 5.96 -4.84 -8.11
C ALA A 6 5.72 -3.57 -7.29
N PHE A 7 4.47 -3.20 -7.10
CA PHE A 7 4.08 -1.98 -6.40
C PHE A 7 3.55 -2.26 -5.00
N ASP A 8 4.10 -1.59 -3.99
CA ASP A 8 3.34 -1.31 -2.79
C ASP A 8 2.12 -0.45 -3.16
N VAL A 9 0.99 -0.64 -2.46
CA VAL A 9 -0.28 -0.02 -2.86
C VAL A 9 -0.73 1.07 -1.90
N PHE A 10 -0.90 0.74 -0.61
CA PHE A 10 -1.37 1.70 0.39
C PHE A 10 -0.34 2.81 0.63
N GLY A 11 -0.70 4.04 0.34
CA GLY A 11 0.18 5.21 0.46
C GLY A 11 1.09 5.42 -0.74
N THR A 12 1.44 4.36 -1.50
CA THR A 12 2.27 4.46 -2.71
C THR A 12 1.44 4.79 -3.95
N VAL A 13 0.39 4.02 -4.21
CA VAL A 13 -0.48 4.15 -5.39
C VAL A 13 -1.77 4.88 -5.05
N VAL A 14 -2.29 4.69 -3.85
CA VAL A 14 -3.57 5.25 -3.38
C VAL A 14 -3.41 6.11 -2.13
N ASP A 15 -4.24 7.15 -2.03
CA ASP A 15 -4.36 8.05 -0.87
C ASP A 15 -5.29 7.43 0.17
N TRP A 16 -4.76 6.55 1.02
CA TRP A 16 -5.54 5.91 2.06
C TRP A 16 -6.03 6.92 3.11
N HIS A 17 -5.15 7.87 3.52
CA HIS A 17 -5.48 8.81 4.59
C HIS A 17 -6.56 9.80 4.17
N GLY A 18 -6.37 10.46 3.04
CA GLY A 18 -7.34 11.46 2.56
C GLY A 18 -8.67 10.84 2.20
N THR A 19 -8.69 9.64 1.60
CA THR A 19 -9.93 8.95 1.26
C THR A 19 -10.74 8.59 2.51
N ILE A 20 -10.10 7.95 3.50
CA ILE A 20 -10.78 7.58 4.75
C ILE A 20 -11.22 8.82 5.51
N ALA A 21 -10.36 9.85 5.61
CA ALA A 21 -10.69 11.09 6.32
C ALA A 21 -11.94 11.75 5.73
N ARG A 22 -11.99 11.96 4.41
CA ARG A 22 -13.16 12.54 3.73
C ARG A 22 -14.44 11.72 3.95
N HIS A 23 -14.32 10.40 3.90
CA HIS A 23 -15.47 9.52 4.12
C HIS A 23 -16.02 9.63 5.54
N VAL A 24 -15.15 9.57 6.55
CA VAL A 24 -15.52 9.66 7.96
C VAL A 24 -16.11 11.04 8.30
N ASP A 25 -15.52 12.13 7.78
CA ASP A 25 -16.09 13.49 7.94
C ASP A 25 -17.51 13.58 7.36
N GLY A 26 -17.76 12.90 6.23
CA GLY A 26 -19.09 12.81 5.63
C GLY A 26 -20.12 12.08 6.50
N LEU A 27 -19.68 11.12 7.31
CA LEU A 27 -20.55 10.38 8.25
C LEU A 27 -20.93 11.19 9.50
N LYS A 28 -20.24 12.29 9.79
CA LYS A 28 -20.50 13.21 10.93
C LYS A 28 -20.52 12.48 12.28
N LEU A 29 -19.57 11.61 12.52
CA LEU A 29 -19.49 10.76 13.71
C LEU A 29 -19.08 11.51 15.00
N GLY A 30 -18.74 12.80 14.91
CA GLY A 30 -18.27 13.58 16.07
C GLY A 30 -16.76 13.45 16.33
N VAL A 31 -16.03 12.75 15.48
CA VAL A 31 -14.56 12.65 15.48
C VAL A 31 -14.05 13.17 14.13
N GLY A 32 -12.88 13.83 14.12
CA GLY A 32 -12.26 14.30 12.88
C GLY A 32 -11.78 13.13 12.02
N GLY A 33 -12.09 13.18 10.71
CA GLY A 33 -11.74 12.08 9.79
C GLY A 33 -10.25 11.78 9.71
N SER A 34 -9.40 12.81 9.77
CA SER A 34 -7.93 12.65 9.79
C SER A 34 -7.45 11.93 11.05
N GLU A 35 -8.02 12.26 12.20
CA GLU A 35 -7.71 11.58 13.47
C GLU A 35 -8.14 10.12 13.42
N PHE A 36 -9.37 9.87 12.93
CA PHE A 36 -9.90 8.51 12.78
C PHE A 36 -9.05 7.66 11.82
N ALA A 37 -8.72 8.18 10.63
CA ALA A 37 -7.87 7.49 9.67
C ALA A 37 -6.49 7.15 10.25
N SER A 38 -5.87 8.11 10.94
CA SER A 38 -4.58 7.92 11.60
C SER A 38 -4.64 6.87 12.71
N ALA A 39 -5.71 6.87 13.51
CA ALA A 39 -5.94 5.87 14.56
C ALA A 39 -6.12 4.46 13.98
N TRP A 40 -6.88 4.34 12.89
CA TRP A 40 -7.07 3.05 12.21
C TRP A 40 -5.76 2.50 11.66
N ARG A 41 -5.00 3.35 10.99
CA ARG A 41 -3.67 2.98 10.44
C ARG A 41 -2.66 2.61 11.52
N ALA A 42 -2.72 3.23 12.69
CA ALA A 42 -1.82 2.93 13.80
C ALA A 42 -1.99 1.50 14.36
N GLY A 43 -3.17 0.92 14.26
CA GLY A 43 -3.43 -0.48 14.65
C GLY A 43 -2.88 -1.52 13.66
N TYR A 44 -2.48 -1.11 12.46
CA TYR A 44 -2.12 -2.00 11.37
C TYR A 44 -0.87 -2.86 11.65
N ALA A 45 0.25 -2.24 11.99
CA ALA A 45 1.48 -2.98 12.29
C ALA A 45 1.36 -3.90 13.50
N PRO A 46 0.79 -3.45 14.64
CA PRO A 46 0.55 -4.34 15.80
C PRO A 46 -0.34 -5.54 15.47
N ALA A 47 -1.37 -5.37 14.64
CA ALA A 47 -2.26 -6.46 14.25
C ALA A 47 -1.54 -7.50 13.37
N MET A 48 -0.75 -7.07 12.39
CA MET A 48 0.07 -7.97 11.58
C MET A 48 1.14 -8.69 12.42
N ASP A 49 1.69 -8.05 13.43
CA ASP A 49 2.67 -8.66 14.33
C ASP A 49 2.06 -9.80 15.16
N LYS A 50 0.79 -9.71 15.55
CA LYS A 50 0.08 -10.83 16.20
C LYS A 50 0.02 -12.06 15.28
N VAL A 51 -0.20 -11.85 13.96
CA VAL A 51 -0.18 -12.93 12.97
C VAL A 51 1.22 -13.52 12.83
N ARG A 52 2.28 -12.69 12.72
CA ARG A 52 3.67 -13.16 12.61
C ARG A 52 4.14 -13.95 13.81
N ARG A 53 3.71 -13.56 15.02
CA ARG A 53 4.03 -14.29 16.27
C ARG A 53 3.20 -15.54 16.48
N GLY A 54 2.25 -15.84 15.58
CA GLY A 54 1.37 -17.01 15.68
C GLY A 54 0.27 -16.86 16.75
N GLU A 55 0.05 -15.66 17.30
CA GLU A 55 -1.05 -15.38 18.23
C GLU A 55 -2.41 -15.44 17.51
N LEU A 56 -2.40 -15.11 16.24
CA LEU A 56 -3.49 -15.34 15.28
C LEU A 56 -2.95 -16.28 14.20
N GLY A 57 -3.79 -17.19 13.71
CA GLY A 57 -3.47 -17.90 12.47
C GLY A 57 -3.38 -16.92 11.29
N TRP A 58 -3.14 -17.42 10.06
CA TRP A 58 -3.17 -16.53 8.90
C TRP A 58 -4.52 -15.80 8.85
N THR A 59 -4.49 -14.49 8.98
CA THR A 59 -5.65 -13.59 9.02
C THR A 59 -5.48 -12.58 7.89
N ARG A 60 -6.50 -12.37 7.07
CA ARG A 60 -6.47 -11.38 5.99
C ARG A 60 -6.49 -9.97 6.56
N ILE A 61 -5.99 -9.03 5.75
CA ILE A 61 -5.97 -7.62 6.17
C ILE A 61 -7.37 -7.05 6.39
N ASP A 62 -8.38 -7.48 5.64
CA ASP A 62 -9.78 -7.09 5.85
C ASP A 62 -10.27 -7.43 7.26
N ASP A 63 -9.92 -8.62 7.72
CA ASP A 63 -10.30 -9.09 9.05
C ASP A 63 -9.54 -8.31 10.13
N LEU A 64 -8.24 -8.00 9.90
CA LEU A 64 -7.46 -7.15 10.79
C LEU A 64 -7.98 -5.71 10.80
N HIS A 65 -8.32 -5.15 9.63
CA HIS A 65 -8.92 -3.81 9.55
C HIS A 65 -10.22 -3.75 10.36
N ARG A 66 -11.05 -4.81 10.30
CA ARG A 66 -12.28 -4.87 11.07
C ARG A 66 -12.02 -4.95 12.57
N MET A 67 -11.06 -5.77 13.01
CA MET A 67 -10.68 -5.84 14.44
C MET A 67 -10.21 -4.48 14.95
N ILE A 68 -9.36 -3.79 14.18
CA ILE A 68 -8.88 -2.45 14.53
C ILE A 68 -10.04 -1.45 14.53
N LEU A 69 -10.96 -1.53 13.56
CA LEU A 69 -12.14 -0.67 13.51
C LEU A 69 -12.96 -0.80 14.79
N ASP A 70 -13.24 -2.01 15.24
CA ASP A 70 -14.00 -2.23 16.46
C ASP A 70 -13.29 -1.62 17.68
N GLU A 71 -11.96 -1.80 17.81
CA GLU A 71 -11.16 -1.18 18.90
C GLU A 71 -11.20 0.35 18.86
N ILE A 72 -11.10 0.98 17.69
CA ILE A 72 -11.10 2.46 17.60
C ILE A 72 -12.50 3.06 17.78
N LEU A 73 -13.56 2.36 17.36
CA LEU A 73 -14.93 2.78 17.66
C LEU A 73 -15.16 2.84 19.17
N ASP A 74 -14.75 1.80 19.88
CA ASP A 74 -14.84 1.76 21.36
C ASP A 74 -14.01 2.89 22.01
N ARG A 75 -12.78 3.11 21.53
CA ARG A 75 -11.88 4.17 22.02
C ARG A 75 -12.45 5.58 21.84
N PHE A 76 -13.16 5.82 20.72
CA PHE A 76 -13.81 7.10 20.44
C PHE A 76 -15.22 7.22 21.03
N GLY A 77 -15.71 6.16 21.70
CA GLY A 77 -17.08 6.13 22.24
C GLY A 77 -18.16 6.15 21.15
N LEU A 78 -17.85 5.63 19.98
CA LEU A 78 -18.75 5.63 18.81
C LEU A 78 -19.55 4.32 18.75
N SER A 79 -20.87 4.45 18.65
CA SER A 79 -21.78 3.30 18.47
C SER A 79 -22.18 3.19 17.00
N MET A 80 -21.95 2.03 16.42
CA MET A 80 -22.38 1.69 15.05
C MET A 80 -22.97 0.28 15.05
N ASP A 81 -24.04 0.05 14.29
CA ASP A 81 -24.56 -1.29 14.06
C ASP A 81 -23.65 -2.10 13.11
N GLU A 82 -23.86 -3.40 13.06
CA GLU A 82 -23.03 -4.29 12.26
C GLU A 82 -23.04 -3.98 10.75
N PRO A 83 -24.17 -3.65 10.11
CA PRO A 83 -24.16 -3.21 8.71
C PRO A 83 -23.30 -1.97 8.47
N ALA A 84 -23.38 -0.96 9.34
CA ALA A 84 -22.57 0.26 9.22
C ALA A 84 -21.07 -0.01 9.43
N ARG A 85 -20.71 -0.86 10.39
CA ARG A 85 -19.31 -1.29 10.60
C ARG A 85 -18.74 -2.01 9.37
N ARG A 86 -19.52 -2.91 8.76
CA ARG A 86 -19.13 -3.58 7.51
C ARG A 86 -18.92 -2.59 6.37
N GLU A 87 -19.86 -1.70 6.17
CA GLU A 87 -19.76 -0.70 5.09
C GLU A 87 -18.57 0.22 5.30
N LEU A 88 -18.33 0.67 6.55
CA LEU A 88 -17.17 1.48 6.87
C LEU A 88 -15.86 0.70 6.64
N ASN A 89 -15.79 -0.58 7.00
CA ASN A 89 -14.61 -1.41 6.74
C ASN A 89 -14.29 -1.53 5.24
N LEU A 90 -15.31 -1.55 4.38
CA LEU A 90 -15.14 -1.64 2.93
C LEU A 90 -14.57 -0.36 2.29
N ILE A 91 -14.35 0.72 3.04
CA ILE A 91 -13.68 1.92 2.51
C ILE A 91 -12.27 1.60 2.01
N TRP A 92 -11.59 0.63 2.62
CA TRP A 92 -10.27 0.18 2.20
C TRP A 92 -10.26 -0.43 0.78
N HIS A 93 -11.40 -0.91 0.29
CA HIS A 93 -11.59 -1.40 -1.08
C HIS A 93 -11.79 -0.28 -2.11
N ARG A 94 -12.04 0.95 -1.66
CA ARG A 94 -12.45 2.09 -2.51
C ARG A 94 -11.57 3.31 -2.30
N LEU A 95 -10.27 3.09 -2.05
CA LEU A 95 -9.31 4.17 -1.89
C LEU A 95 -9.05 4.86 -3.23
N ASP A 96 -9.00 6.20 -3.19
CA ASP A 96 -8.73 7.01 -4.37
C ASP A 96 -7.26 6.91 -4.77
N PRO A 97 -6.93 6.85 -6.07
CA PRO A 97 -5.56 6.87 -6.54
C PRO A 97 -4.95 8.26 -6.37
N TRP A 98 -3.64 8.34 -6.18
CA TRP A 98 -2.94 9.60 -6.36
C TRP A 98 -3.11 10.10 -7.80
N PRO A 99 -3.08 11.43 -8.05
CA PRO A 99 -3.35 12.01 -9.38
C PRO A 99 -2.42 11.53 -10.51
N ASP A 100 -1.25 11.02 -10.15
CA ASP A 100 -0.24 10.50 -11.07
C ASP A 100 -0.34 8.99 -11.33
N SER A 101 -1.06 8.25 -10.45
CA SER A 101 -0.98 6.79 -10.40
C SER A 101 -1.51 6.12 -11.67
N VAL A 102 -2.72 6.45 -12.09
CA VAL A 102 -3.35 5.77 -13.23
C VAL A 102 -2.53 6.00 -14.51
N GLU A 103 -2.18 7.26 -14.80
CA GLU A 103 -1.40 7.60 -15.99
C GLU A 103 0.01 6.98 -15.95
N GLY A 104 0.69 7.06 -14.80
CA GLY A 104 2.04 6.52 -14.63
C GLY A 104 2.06 5.01 -14.79
N LEU A 105 1.08 4.30 -14.20
CA LEU A 105 0.96 2.85 -14.33
C LEU A 105 0.68 2.41 -15.78
N TRP A 106 -0.20 3.11 -16.52
CA TRP A 106 -0.42 2.82 -17.94
C TRP A 106 0.85 2.97 -18.77
N LYS A 107 1.67 3.99 -18.50
CA LYS A 107 2.96 4.17 -19.20
C LYS A 107 3.92 3.01 -18.89
N LEU A 108 4.04 2.63 -17.61
CA LEU A 108 4.91 1.51 -17.22
C LEU A 108 4.44 0.18 -17.81
N LYS A 109 3.13 -0.09 -17.79
CA LYS A 109 2.52 -1.29 -18.37
C LYS A 109 2.86 -1.48 -19.85
N SER A 110 3.13 -0.42 -20.60
CA SER A 110 3.47 -0.52 -22.02
C SER A 110 4.82 -1.22 -22.29
N ALA A 111 5.69 -1.30 -21.28
CA ALA A 111 7.04 -1.84 -21.43
C ALA A 111 7.41 -2.90 -20.40
N PHE A 112 6.70 -2.94 -19.27
CA PHE A 112 6.97 -3.86 -18.16
C PHE A 112 5.70 -4.60 -17.75
N THR A 113 5.86 -5.79 -17.18
CA THR A 113 4.78 -6.41 -16.42
C THR A 113 4.65 -5.67 -15.09
N ILE A 114 3.46 -5.15 -14.78
CA ILE A 114 3.20 -4.46 -13.52
C ILE A 114 2.26 -5.27 -12.63
N CYS A 115 2.64 -5.46 -11.39
CA CYS A 115 1.80 -6.15 -10.42
C CYS A 115 1.75 -5.41 -9.08
N THR A 116 0.77 -5.74 -8.25
CA THR A 116 0.78 -5.33 -6.85
C THR A 116 1.69 -6.25 -6.04
N LEU A 117 2.32 -5.73 -4.98
CA LEU A 117 2.85 -6.49 -3.86
C LEU A 117 2.45 -5.77 -2.58
N SER A 118 1.30 -6.12 -2.06
CA SER A 118 0.67 -5.44 -0.93
C SER A 118 0.37 -6.41 0.20
N ASN A 119 0.29 -5.88 1.42
CA ASN A 119 -0.26 -6.62 2.55
C ASN A 119 -1.79 -6.77 2.47
N GLY A 120 -2.47 -5.99 1.60
CA GLY A 120 -3.89 -6.13 1.31
C GLY A 120 -4.22 -7.50 0.71
N ASN A 121 -5.41 -8.04 1.00
CA ASN A 121 -5.87 -9.30 0.39
C ASN A 121 -6.32 -9.09 -1.06
N ILE A 122 -6.37 -10.16 -1.83
CA ILE A 122 -6.64 -10.13 -3.28
C ILE A 122 -7.98 -9.48 -3.60
N GLY A 123 -9.04 -9.81 -2.86
CA GLY A 123 -10.37 -9.23 -3.07
C GLY A 123 -10.37 -7.71 -2.91
N LEU A 124 -9.78 -7.22 -1.81
CA LEU A 124 -9.62 -5.78 -1.54
C LEU A 124 -8.86 -5.08 -2.67
N LEU A 125 -7.71 -5.61 -3.07
CA LEU A 125 -6.88 -5.01 -4.14
C LEU A 125 -7.58 -5.03 -5.50
N THR A 126 -8.37 -6.07 -5.77
CA THR A 126 -9.15 -6.19 -7.01
C THR A 126 -10.27 -5.17 -7.07
N ASP A 127 -11.02 -4.99 -5.98
CA ASP A 127 -12.08 -4.01 -5.89
C ASP A 127 -11.52 -2.58 -6.00
N MET A 128 -10.42 -2.31 -5.30
CA MET A 128 -9.70 -1.04 -5.37
C MET A 128 -9.21 -0.76 -6.80
N ALA A 129 -8.67 -1.76 -7.49
CA ALA A 129 -8.21 -1.60 -8.87
C ALA A 129 -9.35 -1.22 -9.81
N LYS A 130 -10.54 -1.84 -9.64
CA LYS A 130 -11.75 -1.49 -10.41
C LYS A 130 -12.27 -0.09 -10.06
N HIS A 131 -12.29 0.27 -8.77
CA HIS A 131 -12.73 1.57 -8.30
C HIS A 131 -11.82 2.69 -8.84
N ALA A 132 -10.52 2.53 -8.73
CA ALA A 132 -9.51 3.53 -9.05
C ALA A 132 -9.01 3.50 -10.51
N GLY A 133 -9.44 2.52 -11.31
CA GLY A 133 -8.97 2.37 -12.70
C GLY A 133 -7.50 1.95 -12.83
N LEU A 134 -6.98 1.18 -11.85
CA LEU A 134 -5.57 0.75 -11.82
C LEU A 134 -5.34 -0.43 -12.77
N PRO A 135 -4.42 -0.33 -13.73
CA PRO A 135 -4.31 -1.25 -14.86
C PRO A 135 -3.34 -2.43 -14.59
N TRP A 136 -3.43 -3.08 -13.44
CA TRP A 136 -2.53 -4.20 -13.12
C TRP A 136 -2.56 -5.33 -14.17
N ASP A 137 -1.41 -5.94 -14.44
CA ASP A 137 -1.33 -7.20 -15.17
C ASP A 137 -1.63 -8.38 -14.23
N CYS A 138 -1.20 -8.27 -12.99
CA CYS A 138 -1.41 -9.29 -11.97
C CYS A 138 -1.63 -8.64 -10.60
N VAL A 139 -2.52 -9.23 -9.80
CA VAL A 139 -2.74 -8.82 -8.40
C VAL A 139 -2.09 -9.84 -7.49
N LEU A 140 -0.92 -9.50 -6.94
CA LEU A 140 -0.20 -10.29 -5.95
C LEU A 140 -0.25 -9.61 -4.58
N SER A 141 -0.26 -10.40 -3.54
CA SER A 141 -0.41 -9.92 -2.17
C SER A 141 0.16 -10.89 -1.14
N ALA A 142 0.27 -10.41 0.10
CA ALA A 142 0.60 -11.24 1.26
C ALA A 142 -0.30 -12.49 1.38
N GLU A 143 -1.55 -12.42 0.93
CA GLU A 143 -2.50 -13.54 0.95
C GLU A 143 -2.03 -14.71 0.07
N VAL A 144 -1.40 -14.42 -1.10
CA VAL A 144 -0.84 -15.45 -1.99
C VAL A 144 0.28 -16.21 -1.30
N PHE A 145 1.15 -15.48 -0.61
CA PHE A 145 2.36 -16.03 -0.02
C PHE A 145 2.18 -16.48 1.43
N ARG A 146 1.06 -16.16 2.08
CA ARG A 146 0.79 -16.39 3.50
C ARG A 146 1.83 -15.75 4.43
N HIS A 147 2.46 -14.67 3.96
CA HIS A 147 3.43 -13.86 4.68
C HIS A 147 3.15 -12.39 4.44
N TYR A 148 3.25 -11.58 5.49
CA TYR A 148 3.19 -10.13 5.38
C TYR A 148 4.56 -9.55 5.06
N LYS A 149 4.60 -8.49 4.25
CA LYS A 149 5.80 -7.65 4.15
C LYS A 149 6.17 -7.13 5.56
N PRO A 150 7.46 -7.10 5.95
CA PRO A 150 8.64 -7.27 5.11
C PRO A 150 9.23 -8.69 5.07
N ASP A 151 8.45 -9.75 5.27
CA ASP A 151 8.97 -11.11 5.22
C ASP A 151 9.51 -11.44 3.82
N PRO A 152 10.74 -12.02 3.70
CA PRO A 152 11.38 -12.30 2.40
C PRO A 152 10.53 -13.10 1.42
N GLN A 153 9.68 -14.00 1.93
CA GLN A 153 8.79 -14.85 1.13
C GLN A 153 7.84 -14.05 0.24
N THR A 154 7.52 -12.81 0.62
CA THR A 154 6.64 -11.95 -0.20
C THR A 154 7.37 -11.45 -1.44
N TYR A 155 8.63 -11.02 -1.31
CA TYR A 155 9.42 -10.47 -2.43
C TYR A 155 9.90 -11.59 -3.35
N LEU A 156 10.48 -12.65 -2.79
CA LEU A 156 10.96 -13.81 -3.54
C LEU A 156 9.80 -14.56 -4.20
N GLY A 157 8.62 -14.61 -3.56
CA GLY A 157 7.43 -15.21 -4.14
C GLY A 157 6.96 -14.53 -5.42
N VAL A 158 7.14 -13.20 -5.58
CA VAL A 158 6.90 -12.52 -6.86
C VAL A 158 7.86 -13.03 -7.93
N CYS A 159 9.15 -13.18 -7.58
CA CYS A 159 10.15 -13.73 -8.51
C CYS A 159 9.78 -15.14 -8.96
N ASP A 160 9.35 -16.00 -8.03
CA ASP A 160 8.92 -17.37 -8.32
C ASP A 160 7.68 -17.39 -9.25
N VAL A 161 6.68 -16.53 -9.00
CA VAL A 161 5.46 -16.44 -9.83
C VAL A 161 5.78 -16.11 -11.29
N PHE A 162 6.75 -15.21 -11.52
CA PHE A 162 7.11 -14.78 -12.88
C PHE A 162 8.31 -15.53 -13.47
N GLY A 163 8.94 -16.44 -12.73
CA GLY A 163 10.13 -17.18 -13.19
C GLY A 163 11.29 -16.23 -13.53
N ILE A 164 11.60 -15.31 -12.63
CA ILE A 164 12.66 -14.30 -12.80
C ILE A 164 13.64 -14.30 -11.62
N GLU A 165 14.85 -13.81 -11.87
CA GLU A 165 15.81 -13.55 -10.80
C GLU A 165 15.43 -12.26 -10.04
N PRO A 166 15.80 -12.12 -8.75
CA PRO A 166 15.46 -10.96 -7.94
C PRO A 166 15.90 -9.62 -8.55
N ASP A 167 17.07 -9.55 -9.21
CA ASP A 167 17.57 -8.34 -9.87
C ASP A 167 16.76 -7.92 -11.12
N GLN A 168 15.83 -8.77 -11.57
CA GLN A 168 14.88 -8.49 -12.64
C GLN A 168 13.55 -7.96 -12.14
N MET A 169 13.31 -7.98 -10.82
CA MET A 169 12.17 -7.35 -10.17
C MET A 169 12.55 -5.97 -9.61
N LEU A 170 11.73 -4.96 -9.91
CA LEU A 170 11.80 -3.63 -9.31
C LEU A 170 10.67 -3.48 -8.30
N MET A 171 11.00 -3.35 -7.01
CA MET A 171 10.03 -2.96 -5.99
C MET A 171 9.86 -1.45 -5.98
N ALA A 172 8.64 -0.95 -6.21
CA ALA A 172 8.30 0.46 -6.17
C ALA A 172 7.43 0.77 -4.95
N ALA A 173 7.91 1.63 -4.05
CA ALA A 173 7.21 1.95 -2.80
C ALA A 173 7.50 3.36 -2.31
N ALA A 174 6.56 3.92 -1.53
CA ALA A 174 6.74 5.15 -0.78
C ALA A 174 7.32 4.92 0.64
N HIS A 175 7.61 3.68 1.00
CA HIS A 175 8.10 3.29 2.33
C HIS A 175 9.52 2.73 2.22
N LYS A 176 10.49 3.45 2.79
CA LYS A 176 11.92 3.07 2.71
C LYS A 176 12.19 1.69 3.33
N SER A 177 11.51 1.35 4.43
CA SER A 177 11.64 0.04 5.06
C SER A 177 11.21 -1.14 4.17
N ASP A 178 10.19 -0.91 3.31
CA ASP A 178 9.76 -1.90 2.33
C ASP A 178 10.83 -2.11 1.24
N LEU A 179 11.41 -1.01 0.76
CA LEU A 179 12.51 -1.05 -0.21
C LEU A 179 13.78 -1.68 0.35
N GLN A 180 14.13 -1.39 1.60
CA GLN A 180 15.28 -2.01 2.28
C GLN A 180 15.12 -3.53 2.38
N ALA A 181 13.90 -4.00 2.70
CA ALA A 181 13.60 -5.43 2.77
C ALA A 181 13.65 -6.09 1.38
N ALA A 182 13.10 -5.45 0.35
CA ALA A 182 13.18 -5.94 -1.02
C ALA A 182 14.63 -6.02 -1.50
N ARG A 183 15.44 -5.00 -1.20
CA ARG A 183 16.86 -4.97 -1.52
C ARG A 183 17.65 -6.09 -0.82
N ALA A 184 17.33 -6.38 0.43
CA ALA A 184 17.93 -7.50 1.15
C ALA A 184 17.65 -8.86 0.49
N CYS A 185 16.58 -8.96 -0.30
CA CYS A 185 16.24 -10.11 -1.14
C CYS A 185 16.95 -10.08 -2.53
N GLY A 186 17.76 -9.06 -2.82
CA GLY A 186 18.44 -8.90 -4.11
C GLY A 186 17.59 -8.19 -5.18
N CYS A 187 16.40 -7.67 -4.84
CA CYS A 187 15.55 -6.94 -5.77
C CYS A 187 16.06 -5.52 -6.00
N ARG A 188 15.75 -4.95 -7.17
CA ARG A 188 15.93 -3.53 -7.44
C ARG A 188 14.84 -2.71 -6.75
N THR A 189 15.10 -1.43 -6.53
CA THR A 189 14.26 -0.57 -5.71
C THR A 189 14.00 0.78 -6.36
N ALA A 190 12.75 1.25 -6.25
CA ALA A 190 12.33 2.59 -6.68
C ALA A 190 11.55 3.27 -5.55
N TYR A 191 12.11 4.32 -5.00
CA TYR A 191 11.42 5.16 -4.03
C TYR A 191 10.48 6.13 -4.74
N ILE A 192 9.21 6.17 -4.31
CA ILE A 192 8.19 7.10 -4.79
C ILE A 192 7.87 8.10 -3.68
N GLU A 193 8.08 9.40 -3.95
CA GLU A 193 7.72 10.43 -2.99
C GLU A 193 6.21 10.54 -2.82
N ARG A 194 5.77 10.55 -1.54
CA ARG A 194 4.38 10.79 -1.17
C ARG A 194 4.34 11.72 0.05
N PRO A 195 4.65 13.01 -0.15
CA PRO A 195 4.75 13.95 0.96
C PRO A 195 3.45 14.08 1.75
N PHE A 196 2.30 13.88 1.10
CA PHE A 196 0.98 14.05 1.69
C PHE A 196 0.34 12.75 2.19
N GLU A 197 1.09 11.65 2.27
CA GLU A 197 0.56 10.33 2.67
C GLU A 197 -0.21 10.37 4.00
N PHE A 198 0.20 11.19 4.94
CA PHE A 198 -0.41 11.29 6.28
C PHE A 198 -1.27 12.55 6.45
N GLY A 199 -1.54 13.29 5.37
CA GLY A 199 -2.28 14.54 5.38
C GLY A 199 -1.41 15.75 5.05
N THR A 200 -1.97 16.96 5.22
CA THR A 200 -1.35 18.23 4.79
C THR A 200 -0.94 19.14 5.94
N THR A 201 -1.15 18.75 7.20
CA THR A 201 -0.71 19.57 8.34
C THR A 201 0.81 19.52 8.48
N PRO A 202 1.45 20.54 9.08
CA PRO A 202 2.90 20.53 9.31
C PRO A 202 3.40 19.25 10.02
N GLU A 203 2.64 18.77 10.99
CA GLU A 203 2.96 17.55 11.75
C GLU A 203 2.85 16.30 10.87
N ALA A 204 1.85 16.25 9.98
CA ALA A 204 1.68 15.15 9.02
C ALA A 204 2.83 15.12 8.00
N LEU A 205 3.20 16.28 7.45
CA LEU A 205 4.31 16.41 6.51
C LEU A 205 5.65 16.01 7.12
N ALA A 206 5.87 16.34 8.40
CA ALA A 206 7.10 15.98 9.12
C ALA A 206 7.25 14.46 9.37
N ARG A 207 6.20 13.68 9.19
CA ARG A 207 6.25 12.21 9.34
C ARG A 207 6.91 11.52 8.14
N LYS A 208 7.04 12.21 7.01
CA LYS A 208 7.56 11.62 5.77
C LYS A 208 8.99 12.08 5.54
N ASP A 209 9.92 11.14 5.55
CA ASP A 209 11.29 11.38 5.14
C ASP A 209 11.42 11.21 3.62
N LEU A 210 11.58 12.32 2.91
CA LEU A 210 11.76 12.37 1.46
C LEU A 210 13.23 12.40 1.04
N THR A 211 14.17 12.28 1.98
CA THR A 211 15.61 12.33 1.68
C THR A 211 15.98 11.16 0.74
N PRO A 212 16.67 11.42 -0.38
CA PRO A 212 17.16 10.36 -1.24
C PRO A 212 18.12 9.43 -0.49
N GLU A 213 17.97 8.12 -0.70
CA GLU A 213 18.93 7.12 -0.24
C GLU A 213 19.78 6.62 -1.42
N ALA A 214 21.10 6.72 -1.29
CA ALA A 214 22.04 6.34 -2.36
C ALA A 214 21.94 4.84 -2.72
N ASP A 215 21.38 4.06 -1.84
CA ASP A 215 21.21 2.61 -1.98
C ASP A 215 20.00 2.19 -2.80
N PHE A 216 19.09 3.11 -3.13
CA PHE A 216 17.95 2.81 -4.01
C PHE A 216 18.30 3.11 -5.48
N ASP A 217 17.90 2.20 -6.39
CA ASP A 217 18.23 2.32 -7.81
C ASP A 217 17.55 3.55 -8.46
N TYR A 218 16.33 3.87 -8.01
CA TYR A 218 15.57 5.01 -8.51
C TYR A 218 14.97 5.81 -7.36
N HIS A 219 14.94 7.13 -7.55
CA HIS A 219 14.21 8.08 -6.73
C HIS A 219 13.30 8.90 -7.63
N ALA A 220 11.99 8.77 -7.46
CA ALA A 220 11.00 9.43 -8.31
C ALA A 220 10.05 10.27 -7.47
N ARG A 221 9.73 11.47 -7.98
CA ARG A 221 8.78 12.39 -7.34
C ARG A 221 7.35 11.85 -7.35
N ASP A 222 7.02 11.02 -8.34
CA ASP A 222 5.73 10.36 -8.52
C ASP A 222 5.86 9.18 -9.51
N ILE A 223 4.78 8.43 -9.77
CA ILE A 223 4.82 7.28 -10.69
C ILE A 223 5.03 7.72 -12.15
N ARG A 224 4.60 8.91 -12.56
CA ARG A 224 4.88 9.44 -13.90
C ARG A 224 6.37 9.73 -14.08
N ASP A 225 7.00 10.26 -13.05
CA ASP A 225 8.44 10.49 -13.04
C ASP A 225 9.22 9.17 -13.09
N LEU A 226 8.79 8.14 -12.33
CA LEU A 226 9.38 6.80 -12.44
C LEU A 226 9.26 6.25 -13.87
N ALA A 227 8.08 6.38 -14.47
CA ALA A 227 7.88 5.96 -15.86
C ALA A 227 8.82 6.69 -16.83
N ALA A 228 9.00 8.01 -16.63
CA ALA A 228 9.90 8.79 -17.46
C ALA A 228 11.38 8.37 -17.30
N GLN A 229 11.81 7.98 -16.10
CA GLN A 229 13.15 7.49 -15.85
C GLN A 229 13.39 6.13 -16.52
N LEU A 230 12.48 5.18 -16.32
CA LEU A 230 12.62 3.79 -16.82
C LEU A 230 12.47 3.69 -18.34
N LEU A 231 11.59 4.48 -18.96
CA LEU A 231 11.35 4.44 -20.41
C LEU A 231 12.38 5.24 -21.22
N LYS A 232 13.23 6.04 -20.59
CA LYS A 232 14.33 6.76 -21.24
C LYS A 232 15.64 5.96 -21.25
N THR A 233 15.73 4.89 -20.45
CA THR A 233 16.92 4.05 -20.41
C THR A 233 16.90 3.13 -21.63
N PRO A 234 17.89 3.22 -22.57
CA PRO A 234 17.96 2.41 -23.77
C PRO A 234 18.25 0.93 -23.47
#